data_0938b218be90ec4a11ab80cd3f923c40
#
_entry.id   0938b218be90ec4a11ab80cd3f923c40
#
_cell.length_a   1.000
_cell.length_b   1.000
_cell.length_c   1.000
_cell.angle_alpha   90.00
_cell.angle_beta   90.00
_cell.angle_gamma   90.00
#
_symmetry.space_group_name_H-M   'P 1'
#
loop_
_entity.id
_entity.type
_entity.pdbx_description
1 polymer ?
#
loop_
_entity_poly.entity_id
_entity_poly.type
_entity_poly.pdbx_seq_one_letter_code
_entity_poly.pdbx_strand_id
1 'polypeptide(L)'
;MIITRVLLIGFFICATALAQSGTFFVGGVWSGNVSPTGATVAVRLNAASQRVRLVVSENQNLAPAVYSTAVTTSAASGNTVKLTVQGLNPDTDYFYGVEVANVLRADPVSRGRFRTFPLGRASFRIAFASCGDFRQPDQSAYDAIMRERPLLFINMGDLHYSDTNSTVVEDYRANYDQVLGHAVQGALYRSVPLAYMWDDHDFAGNDSNGNSVGRDTARIAYKERVPHYPLTAPGGTIAQSFTIGRVRFIMTDLRSAAMDTNLKESATKTRMGASQKTWFKQELINARDGGFPLIVWVSTMPWIAPAKVGDDTWAGFASERTEIANFIRDNRIENIVMLAGDMHGLAYDDGTHSDYATGGGAPLTVLHAAALTSEPSAKGGPYTAGPLPGSQQYGILEVFDNGGASVACRFQGKKVNEGTKLNHIFSGSAAGAKDHAIVNISTLARISAADDTLVSGFVISGASNRSVLIRAIGPTLAAFGVKEALAQPVLSLFRGDQVIASNSSWAGMTRAATEVMLDAFDRAGAFRLVDETSRDSSLVMSLAPGSYTVQVKSGDASLGSTLLEVYDLP
;
A
#
# COMPACT_ATOMS: atom_id res chain seq x y z
N MET A 1 92.39 2.37 12.66
CA MET A 1 91.21 2.56 13.53
C MET A 1 89.99 2.70 12.63
N ILE A 2 89.35 1.57 12.32
CA ILE A 2 88.23 1.50 11.39
C ILE A 2 86.99 1.30 12.25
N ILE A 3 86.07 2.32 12.17
CA ILE A 3 84.80 2.31 12.89
C ILE A 3 83.73 1.71 11.95
N THR A 4 83.27 0.53 12.27
CA THR A 4 82.18 -0.15 11.56
C THR A 4 80.85 0.34 12.11
N ARG A 5 80.03 1.03 11.27
CA ARG A 5 78.64 1.39 11.60
C ARG A 5 77.76 0.19 11.27
N VAL A 6 77.08 -0.35 12.27
CA VAL A 6 76.01 -1.35 12.11
C VAL A 6 74.71 -0.59 11.82
N LEU A 7 74.09 -0.88 10.67
CA LEU A 7 72.79 -0.39 10.27
C LEU A 7 71.71 -1.37 10.75
N LEU A 8 70.90 -1.01 11.73
CA LEU A 8 69.73 -1.78 12.13
C LEU A 8 68.59 -1.48 11.18
N ILE A 9 68.23 -2.44 10.33
CA ILE A 9 67.02 -2.35 9.51
C ILE A 9 65.85 -2.96 10.31
N GLY A 10 64.98 -2.10 10.81
CA GLY A 10 63.75 -2.51 11.46
C GLY A 10 62.74 -2.98 10.38
N PHE A 11 62.40 -4.25 10.37
CA PHE A 11 61.29 -4.80 9.59
C PHE A 11 59.99 -4.40 10.29
N PHE A 12 59.26 -3.46 9.71
CA PHE A 12 57.85 -3.23 10.02
C PHE A 12 57.05 -4.34 9.32
N ILE A 13 56.61 -5.34 10.05
CA ILE A 13 55.61 -6.31 9.59
C ILE A 13 54.27 -5.59 9.61
N CYS A 14 53.87 -5.07 8.45
CA CYS A 14 52.50 -4.62 8.23
C CYS A 14 51.62 -5.86 8.12
N ALA A 15 50.98 -6.21 9.24
CA ALA A 15 49.95 -7.26 9.23
C ALA A 15 48.76 -6.75 8.41
N THR A 16 48.76 -7.02 7.11
CA THR A 16 47.55 -6.94 6.30
C THR A 16 46.58 -8.01 6.80
N ALA A 17 45.60 -7.59 7.59
CA ALA A 17 44.46 -8.45 7.87
C ALA A 17 43.80 -8.80 6.53
N LEU A 18 44.05 -10.01 6.07
CA LEU A 18 43.29 -10.61 4.98
C LEU A 18 41.83 -10.61 5.43
N ALA A 19 41.04 -9.74 4.89
CA ALA A 19 39.60 -9.77 5.05
C ALA A 19 39.14 -11.15 4.55
N GLN A 20 38.72 -11.98 5.48
CA GLN A 20 38.05 -13.24 5.16
C GLN A 20 36.81 -12.88 4.35
N SER A 21 36.79 -13.22 3.06
CA SER A 21 35.66 -13.04 2.14
C SER A 21 34.57 -14.10 2.37
N GLY A 22 34.12 -14.24 3.61
CA GLY A 22 32.92 -14.98 3.96
C GLY A 22 31.77 -13.98 4.11
N THR A 23 30.68 -14.18 3.41
CA THR A 23 29.48 -13.37 3.59
C THR A 23 29.00 -13.52 5.03
N PHE A 24 28.97 -12.42 5.80
CA PHE A 24 28.44 -12.42 7.17
C PHE A 24 26.93 -12.70 7.20
N PHE A 25 26.24 -12.36 6.12
CA PHE A 25 24.79 -12.39 6.04
C PHE A 25 24.29 -13.67 5.40
N VAL A 26 23.28 -14.28 6.00
CA VAL A 26 22.53 -15.38 5.41
C VAL A 26 21.26 -14.79 4.78
N GLY A 27 21.22 -14.78 3.46
CA GLY A 27 20.22 -14.04 2.69
C GLY A 27 20.49 -12.52 2.72
N GLY A 28 19.45 -11.74 2.79
CA GLY A 28 19.50 -10.27 2.89
C GLY A 28 18.86 -9.76 4.17
N VAL A 29 18.85 -8.44 4.30
CA VAL A 29 18.09 -7.74 5.34
C VAL A 29 16.77 -7.22 4.75
N TRP A 30 15.78 -7.02 5.57
CA TRP A 30 14.51 -6.38 5.22
C TRP A 30 13.99 -5.50 6.36
N SER A 31 13.24 -4.46 6.00
CA SER A 31 12.65 -3.53 6.95
C SER A 31 11.14 -3.72 7.06
N GLY A 32 10.59 -3.46 8.22
CA GLY A 32 9.16 -3.45 8.51
C GLY A 32 8.90 -2.82 9.88
N ASN A 33 7.70 -3.03 10.42
CA ASN A 33 7.28 -2.41 11.68
C ASN A 33 7.62 -0.91 11.72
N VAL A 34 7.37 -0.24 10.58
CA VAL A 34 7.64 1.19 10.45
C VAL A 34 6.58 1.96 11.23
N SER A 35 7.03 2.98 11.93
CA SER A 35 6.20 3.94 12.64
C SER A 35 6.59 5.37 12.25
N PRO A 36 5.90 6.40 12.73
CA PRO A 36 6.32 7.77 12.49
C PRO A 36 7.73 8.10 13.03
N THR A 37 8.21 7.38 14.03
CA THR A 37 9.48 7.70 14.71
C THR A 37 10.47 6.54 14.73
N GLY A 38 10.22 5.46 13.99
CA GLY A 38 11.12 4.31 14.01
C GLY A 38 10.81 3.23 12.98
N ALA A 39 11.70 2.26 12.92
CA ALA A 39 11.55 1.07 12.06
C ALA A 39 12.33 -0.11 12.67
N THR A 40 11.99 -1.32 12.22
CA THR A 40 12.72 -2.55 12.57
C THR A 40 13.33 -3.16 11.31
N VAL A 41 14.60 -3.59 11.40
CA VAL A 41 15.29 -4.36 10.36
C VAL A 41 15.63 -5.72 10.92
N ALA A 42 15.22 -6.78 10.22
CA ALA A 42 15.60 -8.14 10.57
C ALA A 42 16.86 -8.56 9.81
N VAL A 43 17.78 -9.21 10.53
CA VAL A 43 19.10 -9.60 10.04
C VAL A 43 19.40 -11.04 10.50
N ARG A 44 19.87 -11.90 9.60
CA ARG A 44 20.43 -13.21 9.95
C ARG A 44 21.90 -13.26 9.61
N LEU A 45 22.74 -13.68 10.58
CA LEU A 45 24.17 -13.86 10.37
C LEU A 45 24.55 -15.35 10.32
N ASN A 46 25.71 -15.64 9.74
CA ASN A 46 26.25 -16.99 9.64
C ASN A 46 26.83 -17.53 10.96
N ALA A 47 26.92 -16.68 11.99
CA ALA A 47 27.51 -17.05 13.27
C ALA A 47 26.76 -16.45 14.47
N ALA A 48 26.77 -17.19 15.58
CA ALA A 48 26.34 -16.72 16.89
C ALA A 48 27.35 -15.75 17.53
N SER A 49 26.95 -15.14 18.64
CA SER A 49 27.79 -14.27 19.47
C SER A 49 28.34 -13.04 18.74
N GLN A 50 27.74 -12.65 17.62
CA GLN A 50 28.07 -11.41 16.91
C GLN A 50 27.27 -10.25 17.48
N ARG A 51 27.97 -9.17 17.85
CA ARG A 51 27.33 -7.90 18.25
C ARG A 51 26.91 -7.13 17.01
N VAL A 52 25.63 -6.86 16.88
CA VAL A 52 25.01 -6.25 15.69
C VAL A 52 24.21 -5.03 16.09
N ARG A 53 24.29 -3.95 15.31
CA ARG A 53 23.39 -2.79 15.42
C ARG A 53 23.06 -2.21 14.05
N LEU A 54 21.97 -1.48 13.98
CA LEU A 54 21.56 -0.72 12.81
C LEU A 54 22.19 0.68 12.85
N VAL A 55 22.65 1.14 11.71
CA VAL A 55 23.11 2.51 11.45
C VAL A 55 22.13 3.14 10.48
N VAL A 56 21.52 4.27 10.85
CA VAL A 56 20.46 4.92 10.09
C VAL A 56 20.77 6.39 9.88
N SER A 57 20.53 6.94 8.71
CA SER A 57 20.73 8.35 8.37
C SER A 57 19.79 8.78 7.25
N GLU A 58 19.47 10.06 7.19
CA GLU A 58 18.82 10.68 6.02
C GLU A 58 19.76 10.74 4.80
N ASN A 59 21.06 10.59 5.03
CA ASN A 59 22.07 10.60 3.98
C ASN A 59 22.52 9.17 3.61
N GLN A 60 22.71 8.91 2.32
CA GLN A 60 23.13 7.62 1.79
C GLN A 60 24.52 7.17 2.29
N ASN A 61 25.38 8.13 2.68
CA ASN A 61 26.68 7.83 3.29
C ASN A 61 26.61 7.44 4.77
N LEU A 62 25.38 7.40 5.35
CA LEU A 62 25.07 7.06 6.72
C LEU A 62 25.72 8.01 7.76
N ALA A 63 25.84 9.29 7.43
CA ALA A 63 26.36 10.32 8.33
C ALA A 63 25.59 11.66 8.17
N PRO A 64 25.16 12.32 9.28
CA PRO A 64 25.23 11.85 10.66
C PRO A 64 24.33 10.62 10.89
N ALA A 65 24.66 9.78 11.88
CA ALA A 65 23.99 8.51 12.09
C ALA A 65 23.19 8.47 13.40
N VAL A 66 22.01 7.83 13.33
CA VAL A 66 21.25 7.31 14.47
C VAL A 66 21.48 5.81 14.56
N TYR A 67 21.63 5.30 15.77
CA TYR A 67 21.95 3.88 15.99
C TYR A 67 20.83 3.19 16.75
N SER A 68 20.55 1.92 16.37
CA SER A 68 19.77 1.05 17.25
C SER A 68 20.59 0.62 18.47
N THR A 69 19.90 0.11 19.50
CA THR A 69 20.56 -0.70 20.52
C THR A 69 21.23 -1.90 19.86
N ALA A 70 22.45 -2.22 20.30
CA ALA A 70 23.15 -3.38 19.80
C ALA A 70 22.57 -4.67 20.41
N VAL A 71 22.42 -5.69 19.57
CA VAL A 71 21.92 -7.03 19.93
C VAL A 71 22.99 -8.06 19.57
N THR A 72 23.08 -9.12 20.35
CA THR A 72 24.01 -10.24 20.07
C THR A 72 23.25 -11.39 19.44
N THR A 73 23.78 -11.95 18.34
CA THR A 73 23.18 -13.12 17.67
C THR A 73 23.27 -14.36 18.56
N SER A 74 22.24 -15.22 18.46
CA SER A 74 22.15 -16.48 19.22
C SER A 74 21.80 -17.63 18.29
N ALA A 75 22.43 -18.77 18.49
CA ALA A 75 22.09 -20.00 17.78
C ALA A 75 20.65 -20.45 18.04
N ALA A 76 20.09 -20.14 19.21
CA ALA A 76 18.70 -20.46 19.55
C ALA A 76 17.69 -19.80 18.60
N SER A 77 17.98 -18.58 18.11
CA SER A 77 17.17 -17.87 17.10
C SER A 77 17.74 -18.03 15.67
N GLY A 78 18.52 -19.07 15.41
CA GLY A 78 19.18 -19.27 14.12
C GLY A 78 20.08 -18.09 13.71
N ASN A 79 20.69 -17.42 14.69
CA ASN A 79 21.51 -16.22 14.52
C ASN A 79 20.75 -15.01 13.92
N THR A 80 19.43 -14.99 14.03
CA THR A 80 18.60 -13.86 13.61
C THR A 80 18.47 -12.85 14.74
N VAL A 81 18.51 -11.57 14.40
CA VAL A 81 18.24 -10.44 15.28
C VAL A 81 17.30 -9.45 14.61
N LYS A 82 16.45 -8.79 15.40
CA LYS A 82 15.66 -7.64 14.99
C LYS A 82 16.23 -6.38 15.62
N LEU A 83 16.60 -5.43 14.78
CA LEU A 83 17.25 -4.19 15.16
C LEU A 83 16.24 -3.07 15.01
N THR A 84 15.76 -2.52 16.12
CA THR A 84 14.79 -1.42 16.12
C THR A 84 15.50 -0.11 16.39
N VAL A 85 15.30 0.87 15.51
CA VAL A 85 15.70 2.26 15.70
C VAL A 85 14.48 3.10 16.06
N GLN A 86 14.67 4.08 16.93
CA GLN A 86 13.66 5.03 17.39
C GLN A 86 14.23 6.46 17.37
N GLY A 87 13.36 7.47 17.54
CA GLY A 87 13.76 8.87 17.58
C GLY A 87 14.00 9.49 16.21
N LEU A 88 13.43 8.87 15.17
CA LEU A 88 13.47 9.39 13.80
C LEU A 88 12.38 10.44 13.58
N ASN A 89 12.56 11.29 12.56
CA ASN A 89 11.56 12.26 12.13
C ASN A 89 10.43 11.57 11.35
N PRO A 90 9.16 11.97 11.52
CA PRO A 90 8.06 11.48 10.71
C PRO A 90 8.19 11.87 9.24
N ASP A 91 7.57 11.07 8.36
CA ASP A 91 7.46 11.32 6.92
C ASP A 91 8.82 11.60 6.22
N THR A 92 9.88 10.93 6.67
CA THR A 92 11.26 11.18 6.28
C THR A 92 11.91 9.94 5.70
N ASP A 93 12.64 10.12 4.58
CA ASP A 93 13.40 9.05 3.93
C ASP A 93 14.69 8.77 4.71
N TYR A 94 14.96 7.50 5.00
CA TYR A 94 16.16 7.05 5.69
C TYR A 94 16.87 5.94 4.92
N PHE A 95 18.19 6.00 4.91
CA PHE A 95 19.07 4.92 4.51
C PHE A 95 19.55 4.17 5.75
N TYR A 96 19.77 2.87 5.62
CA TYR A 96 20.33 2.08 6.70
C TYR A 96 21.42 1.13 6.24
N GLY A 97 22.27 0.78 7.19
CA GLY A 97 23.27 -0.28 7.05
C GLY A 97 23.44 -1.03 8.36
N VAL A 98 24.00 -2.24 8.27
CA VAL A 98 24.24 -3.09 9.42
C VAL A 98 25.71 -3.03 9.83
N GLU A 99 25.94 -2.78 11.11
CA GLU A 99 27.25 -2.84 11.75
C GLU A 99 27.38 -4.15 12.52
N VAL A 100 28.44 -4.90 12.23
CA VAL A 100 28.79 -6.16 12.93
C VAL A 100 30.15 -6.00 13.58
N ALA A 101 30.26 -6.27 14.88
CA ALA A 101 31.46 -6.11 15.68
C ALA A 101 32.09 -4.69 15.53
N ASN A 102 31.26 -3.65 15.55
CA ASN A 102 31.60 -2.24 15.39
C ASN A 102 32.18 -1.87 14.00
N VAL A 103 31.97 -2.70 12.98
CA VAL A 103 32.36 -2.42 11.59
C VAL A 103 31.12 -2.34 10.72
N LEU A 104 30.87 -1.18 10.12
CA LEU A 104 29.79 -0.98 9.14
C LEU A 104 30.09 -1.81 7.89
N ARG A 105 29.17 -2.71 7.56
CA ARG A 105 29.37 -3.63 6.43
C ARG A 105 29.11 -2.93 5.09
N ALA A 106 29.92 -3.29 4.11
CA ALA A 106 29.82 -2.76 2.74
C ALA A 106 28.95 -3.65 1.83
N ASP A 107 28.63 -4.87 2.26
CA ASP A 107 27.81 -5.83 1.49
C ASP A 107 26.50 -5.19 1.07
N PRO A 108 26.12 -5.20 -0.22
CA PRO A 108 24.84 -4.61 -0.68
C PRO A 108 23.61 -5.21 0.01
N VAL A 109 23.68 -6.49 0.40
CA VAL A 109 22.60 -7.19 1.09
C VAL A 109 22.37 -6.73 2.54
N SER A 110 23.33 -5.98 3.11
CA SER A 110 23.26 -5.41 4.46
C SER A 110 22.74 -3.98 4.51
N ARG A 111 22.39 -3.40 3.37
CA ARG A 111 21.98 -2.01 3.22
C ARG A 111 20.61 -1.89 2.59
N GLY A 112 19.89 -0.84 2.95
CA GLY A 112 18.60 -0.54 2.37
C GLY A 112 18.11 0.85 2.74
N ARG A 113 16.82 1.06 2.53
CA ARG A 113 16.15 2.31 2.86
C ARG A 113 14.72 2.06 3.33
N PHE A 114 14.15 3.00 4.05
CA PHE A 114 12.72 3.08 4.37
C PHE A 114 12.32 4.56 4.51
N ARG A 115 11.02 4.81 4.45
CA ARG A 115 10.46 6.09 4.84
C ARG A 115 9.63 5.88 6.09
N THR A 116 9.80 6.74 7.11
CA THR A 116 8.95 6.76 8.31
C THR A 116 7.53 7.18 7.95
N PHE A 117 6.54 6.69 8.69
CA PHE A 117 5.15 7.02 8.43
C PHE A 117 4.85 8.48 8.79
N PRO A 118 3.94 9.14 8.07
CA PRO A 118 3.45 10.45 8.45
C PRO A 118 2.59 10.39 9.72
N LEU A 119 2.51 11.51 10.42
CA LEU A 119 1.60 11.74 11.55
C LEU A 119 0.34 12.48 11.09
N GLY A 120 -0.82 12.06 11.60
CA GLY A 120 -2.08 12.73 11.35
C GLY A 120 -2.52 12.66 9.89
N ARG A 121 -3.03 13.77 9.33
CA ARG A 121 -3.47 13.81 7.93
C ARG A 121 -2.26 13.72 7.00
N ALA A 122 -2.34 12.81 6.06
CA ALA A 122 -1.32 12.70 5.01
C ALA A 122 -1.82 11.85 3.86
N SER A 123 -1.52 12.28 2.65
CA SER A 123 -1.72 11.45 1.46
C SER A 123 -0.50 10.55 1.27
N PHE A 124 -0.75 9.29 0.92
CA PHE A 124 0.30 8.31 0.72
C PHE A 124 -0.11 7.23 -0.26
N ARG A 125 0.88 6.46 -0.71
CA ARG A 125 0.71 5.34 -1.62
C ARG A 125 1.29 4.08 -1.01
N ILE A 126 0.56 2.96 -1.08
CA ILE A 126 1.08 1.63 -0.77
C ILE A 126 0.96 0.72 -1.99
N ALA A 127 1.86 -0.25 -2.07
CA ALA A 127 1.70 -1.38 -2.98
C ALA A 127 1.22 -2.60 -2.20
N PHE A 128 0.47 -3.49 -2.85
CA PHE A 128 0.05 -4.76 -2.26
C PHE A 128 -0.04 -5.84 -3.33
N ALA A 129 0.31 -7.06 -2.96
CA ALA A 129 0.23 -8.24 -3.82
C ALA A 129 0.42 -9.52 -3.01
N SER A 130 0.27 -10.67 -3.66
CA SER A 130 0.55 -12.01 -3.13
C SER A 130 1.11 -12.95 -4.20
N CYS A 131 1.35 -14.18 -3.86
CA CYS A 131 1.66 -15.28 -4.77
C CYS A 131 2.96 -15.06 -5.55
N GLY A 132 4.07 -15.03 -4.80
CA GLY A 132 5.41 -14.74 -5.27
C GLY A 132 6.35 -15.95 -5.22
N ASP A 133 6.40 -16.76 -6.26
CA ASP A 133 7.37 -17.85 -6.37
C ASP A 133 8.72 -17.34 -6.91
N PHE A 134 9.75 -17.28 -6.06
CA PHE A 134 11.09 -16.84 -6.43
C PHE A 134 11.79 -17.75 -7.47
N ARG A 135 11.28 -18.96 -7.70
CA ARG A 135 11.80 -19.91 -8.70
C ARG A 135 11.33 -19.58 -10.12
N GLN A 136 10.29 -18.76 -10.27
CA GLN A 136 9.81 -18.33 -11.59
C GLN A 136 10.85 -17.42 -12.26
N PRO A 137 11.08 -17.57 -13.58
CA PRO A 137 12.14 -16.82 -14.26
C PRO A 137 11.84 -15.32 -14.40
N ASP A 138 10.57 -14.93 -14.52
CA ASP A 138 10.17 -13.53 -14.60
C ASP A 138 9.82 -12.98 -13.22
N GLN A 139 10.63 -12.06 -12.73
CA GLN A 139 10.50 -11.38 -11.44
C GLN A 139 10.24 -9.88 -11.60
N SER A 140 9.81 -9.44 -12.77
CA SER A 140 9.71 -8.02 -13.13
C SER A 140 8.66 -7.25 -12.33
N ALA A 141 7.68 -7.94 -11.70
CA ALA A 141 6.71 -7.32 -10.81
C ALA A 141 7.38 -6.64 -9.60
N TYR A 142 8.41 -7.24 -9.03
CA TYR A 142 9.14 -6.65 -7.90
C TYR A 142 9.87 -5.36 -8.29
N ASP A 143 10.51 -5.34 -9.46
CA ASP A 143 11.14 -4.13 -10.01
C ASP A 143 10.10 -3.04 -10.32
N ALA A 144 8.94 -3.43 -10.84
CA ALA A 144 7.85 -2.50 -11.11
C ALA A 144 7.33 -1.85 -9.81
N ILE A 145 7.13 -2.64 -8.75
CA ILE A 145 6.75 -2.13 -7.43
C ILE A 145 7.80 -1.16 -6.87
N MET A 146 9.09 -1.45 -7.00
CA MET A 146 10.16 -0.53 -6.58
C MET A 146 10.10 0.81 -7.32
N ARG A 147 9.78 0.80 -8.62
CA ARG A 147 9.62 2.03 -9.42
C ARG A 147 8.41 2.88 -9.00
N GLU A 148 7.35 2.26 -8.46
CA GLU A 148 6.21 2.99 -7.88
C GLU A 148 6.57 3.78 -6.62
N ARG A 149 7.69 3.45 -5.95
CA ARG A 149 8.16 4.09 -4.72
C ARG A 149 7.08 4.14 -3.62
N PRO A 150 6.42 3.03 -3.31
CA PRO A 150 5.37 3.02 -2.29
C PRO A 150 5.98 3.25 -0.91
N LEU A 151 5.18 3.84 0.01
CA LEU A 151 5.55 4.02 1.41
C LEU A 151 5.69 2.67 2.13
N LEU A 152 4.88 1.69 1.74
CA LEU A 152 4.83 0.34 2.30
C LEU A 152 4.47 -0.64 1.19
N PHE A 153 5.03 -1.84 1.24
CA PHE A 153 4.54 -2.98 0.49
C PHE A 153 3.84 -3.94 1.44
N ILE A 154 2.58 -4.30 1.14
CA ILE A 154 1.83 -5.33 1.86
C ILE A 154 1.88 -6.60 1.04
N ASN A 155 2.59 -7.62 1.57
CA ASN A 155 2.51 -8.97 1.01
C ASN A 155 1.40 -9.73 1.72
N MET A 156 0.41 -10.19 0.94
CA MET A 156 -0.81 -10.84 1.41
C MET A 156 -0.74 -12.36 1.31
N GLY A 157 0.43 -12.93 1.58
CA GLY A 157 0.65 -14.36 1.58
C GLY A 157 1.36 -14.89 0.33
N ASP A 158 1.76 -16.14 0.42
CA ASP A 158 2.57 -16.81 -0.59
C ASP A 158 3.83 -16.02 -0.94
N LEU A 159 4.57 -15.65 0.10
CA LEU A 159 5.89 -15.02 -0.03
C LEU A 159 6.87 -15.95 -0.76
N HIS A 160 6.63 -17.26 -0.63
CA HIS A 160 7.33 -18.35 -1.30
C HIS A 160 6.39 -19.57 -1.46
N TYR A 161 6.76 -20.49 -2.34
CA TYR A 161 6.05 -21.73 -2.62
C TYR A 161 6.88 -22.95 -2.21
N SER A 162 7.48 -22.91 -1.02
CA SER A 162 8.31 -24.01 -0.51
C SER A 162 7.50 -25.15 0.07
N ASP A 163 6.22 -24.94 0.38
CA ASP A 163 5.26 -25.95 0.88
C ASP A 163 5.80 -26.73 2.09
N THR A 164 6.53 -26.03 2.96
CA THR A 164 7.18 -26.66 4.11
C THR A 164 6.17 -26.98 5.20
N ASN A 165 6.03 -28.25 5.55
CA ASN A 165 5.21 -28.72 6.66
C ASN A 165 6.06 -29.60 7.60
N SER A 166 6.97 -28.96 8.33
CA SER A 166 8.03 -29.60 9.12
C SER A 166 7.99 -29.17 10.58
N THR A 167 8.43 -30.06 11.46
CA THR A 167 8.67 -29.74 12.89
C THR A 167 10.08 -29.21 13.15
N VAL A 168 10.90 -29.05 12.10
CA VAL A 168 12.25 -28.51 12.18
C VAL A 168 12.23 -27.04 11.77
N VAL A 169 12.56 -26.15 12.71
CA VAL A 169 12.46 -24.69 12.49
C VAL A 169 13.44 -24.20 11.40
N GLU A 170 14.56 -24.88 11.22
CA GLU A 170 15.56 -24.50 10.21
C GLU A 170 15.03 -24.63 8.78
N ASP A 171 14.09 -25.56 8.52
CA ASP A 171 13.46 -25.71 7.20
C ASP A 171 12.69 -24.42 6.83
N TYR A 172 11.96 -23.85 7.77
CA TYR A 172 11.25 -22.56 7.57
C TYR A 172 12.22 -21.36 7.51
N ARG A 173 13.30 -21.37 8.32
CA ARG A 173 14.32 -20.31 8.26
C ARG A 173 14.97 -20.26 6.89
N ALA A 174 15.25 -21.44 6.30
CA ALA A 174 15.84 -21.56 4.97
C ALA A 174 14.95 -20.96 3.87
N ASN A 175 13.61 -21.05 3.98
CA ASN A 175 12.70 -20.44 3.03
C ASN A 175 12.85 -18.91 3.00
N TYR A 176 12.88 -18.27 4.17
CA TYR A 176 13.12 -16.81 4.25
C TYR A 176 14.51 -16.44 3.71
N ASP A 177 15.53 -17.27 3.93
CA ASP A 177 16.88 -17.01 3.43
C ASP A 177 16.93 -17.03 1.91
N GLN A 178 16.22 -17.96 1.26
CA GLN A 178 16.10 -18.03 -0.19
C GLN A 178 15.41 -16.79 -0.76
N VAL A 179 14.29 -16.40 -0.18
CA VAL A 179 13.54 -15.18 -0.58
C VAL A 179 14.40 -13.93 -0.45
N LEU A 180 15.05 -13.73 0.69
CA LEU A 180 15.86 -12.55 0.96
C LEU A 180 17.19 -12.55 0.21
N GLY A 181 17.71 -13.74 -0.11
CA GLY A 181 18.91 -13.93 -0.94
C GLY A 181 18.64 -13.76 -2.43
N HIS A 182 17.39 -13.82 -2.87
CA HIS A 182 17.05 -13.62 -4.27
C HIS A 182 17.36 -12.19 -4.73
N ALA A 183 18.03 -12.04 -5.88
CA ALA A 183 18.55 -10.75 -6.31
C ALA A 183 17.47 -9.67 -6.44
N VAL A 184 16.35 -9.98 -7.10
CA VAL A 184 15.29 -9.02 -7.41
C VAL A 184 14.32 -8.88 -6.23
N GLN A 185 13.78 -10.00 -5.73
CA GLN A 185 12.82 -9.99 -4.63
C GLN A 185 13.44 -9.41 -3.35
N GLY A 186 14.65 -9.84 -2.98
CA GLY A 186 15.38 -9.29 -1.85
C GLY A 186 15.72 -7.80 -2.01
N ALA A 187 15.92 -7.31 -3.24
CA ALA A 187 16.14 -5.88 -3.50
C ALA A 187 14.90 -5.04 -3.18
N LEU A 188 13.69 -5.52 -3.53
CA LEU A 188 12.45 -4.85 -3.13
C LEU A 188 12.37 -4.71 -1.61
N TYR A 189 12.56 -5.81 -0.86
CA TYR A 189 12.40 -5.84 0.59
C TYR A 189 13.46 -5.03 1.37
N ARG A 190 14.62 -4.78 0.76
CA ARG A 190 15.60 -3.82 1.27
C ARG A 190 15.23 -2.37 0.97
N SER A 191 14.49 -2.12 -0.11
CA SER A 191 14.21 -0.77 -0.62
C SER A 191 12.87 -0.22 -0.19
N VAL A 192 11.91 -1.07 0.16
CA VAL A 192 10.54 -0.74 0.57
C VAL A 192 10.23 -1.55 1.83
N PRO A 193 9.77 -0.89 2.90
CA PRO A 193 9.32 -1.61 4.10
C PRO A 193 8.19 -2.58 3.80
N LEU A 194 8.18 -3.72 4.51
CA LEU A 194 7.21 -4.78 4.32
C LEU A 194 6.27 -4.91 5.53
N ALA A 195 4.97 -5.03 5.26
CA ALA A 195 4.01 -5.66 6.16
C ALA A 195 3.59 -6.99 5.51
N TYR A 196 3.77 -8.09 6.22
CA TYR A 196 3.58 -9.41 5.67
C TYR A 196 2.65 -10.25 6.54
N MET A 197 1.73 -10.94 5.88
CA MET A 197 0.86 -11.97 6.41
C MET A 197 1.04 -13.21 5.53
N TRP A 198 1.22 -14.38 6.12
CA TRP A 198 1.29 -15.63 5.36
C TRP A 198 -0.05 -16.06 4.76
N ASP A 199 0.00 -16.90 3.74
CA ASP A 199 -1.12 -17.74 3.34
C ASP A 199 -0.68 -19.23 3.39
N ASP A 200 -1.25 -20.13 2.61
CA ASP A 200 -1.07 -21.58 2.77
C ASP A 200 0.33 -22.05 2.37
N HIS A 201 0.87 -21.61 1.24
CA HIS A 201 2.17 -22.09 0.73
C HIS A 201 3.35 -21.72 1.63
N ASP A 202 3.30 -20.58 2.28
CA ASP A 202 4.34 -20.16 3.23
C ASP A 202 4.04 -20.61 4.67
N PHE A 203 2.80 -21.00 4.98
CA PHE A 203 2.43 -21.55 6.28
C PHE A 203 2.75 -23.05 6.40
N ALA A 204 2.19 -23.90 5.52
CA ALA A 204 2.44 -25.34 5.58
C ALA A 204 2.10 -26.10 4.27
N GLY A 205 1.98 -25.42 3.15
CA GLY A 205 1.62 -25.95 1.83
C GLY A 205 0.15 -25.78 1.46
N ASN A 206 -0.17 -26.08 0.22
CA ASN A 206 -1.47 -25.80 -0.41
C ASN A 206 -2.64 -26.22 0.47
N ASP A 207 -3.62 -25.34 0.63
CA ASP A 207 -4.84 -25.50 1.44
C ASP A 207 -4.59 -25.84 2.92
N SER A 208 -3.39 -25.54 3.45
CA SER A 208 -3.02 -25.85 4.84
C SER A 208 -3.86 -25.06 5.86
N ASN A 209 -4.01 -25.65 7.04
CA ASN A 209 -4.87 -25.12 8.09
C ASN A 209 -4.25 -25.37 9.49
N GLY A 210 -4.94 -25.00 10.55
CA GLY A 210 -4.49 -25.11 11.94
C GLY A 210 -4.13 -26.52 12.43
N ASN A 211 -4.42 -27.57 11.68
CA ASN A 211 -4.03 -28.94 12.00
C ASN A 211 -2.65 -29.34 11.41
N SER A 212 -2.01 -28.45 10.62
CA SER A 212 -0.71 -28.70 10.02
C SER A 212 0.36 -28.96 11.07
N VAL A 213 1.19 -29.96 10.88
CA VAL A 213 2.22 -30.36 11.87
C VAL A 213 3.30 -29.29 12.01
N GLY A 214 3.56 -28.53 10.95
CA GLY A 214 4.50 -27.41 10.91
C GLY A 214 4.01 -26.09 11.52
N ARG A 215 2.72 -25.99 11.93
CA ARG A 215 2.10 -24.75 12.40
C ARG A 215 2.92 -23.98 13.42
N ASP A 216 3.34 -24.64 14.50
CA ASP A 216 4.06 -23.96 15.59
C ASP A 216 5.49 -23.60 15.18
N THR A 217 6.08 -24.41 14.32
CA THR A 217 7.43 -24.21 13.76
C THR A 217 7.45 -23.03 12.78
N ALA A 218 6.46 -22.95 11.89
CA ALA A 218 6.27 -21.82 10.99
C ALA A 218 6.16 -20.51 11.78
N ARG A 219 5.39 -20.53 12.88
CA ARG A 219 5.20 -19.37 13.76
C ARG A 219 6.49 -18.94 14.44
N ILE A 220 7.33 -19.90 14.89
CA ILE A 220 8.64 -19.59 15.47
C ILE A 220 9.49 -18.87 14.43
N ALA A 221 9.64 -19.44 13.24
CA ALA A 221 10.43 -18.84 12.16
C ALA A 221 9.90 -17.46 11.75
N TYR A 222 8.57 -17.29 11.61
CA TYR A 222 7.95 -15.99 11.33
C TYR A 222 8.35 -14.95 12.39
N LYS A 223 8.17 -15.27 13.68
CA LYS A 223 8.51 -14.37 14.77
C LYS A 223 9.99 -14.00 14.82
N GLU A 224 10.86 -14.87 14.39
CA GLU A 224 12.30 -14.60 14.31
C GLU A 224 12.67 -13.75 13.09
N ARG A 225 12.17 -14.13 11.91
CA ARG A 225 12.64 -13.62 10.62
C ARG A 225 11.92 -12.35 10.16
N VAL A 226 10.62 -12.19 10.49
CA VAL A 226 9.80 -11.09 9.98
C VAL A 226 9.88 -9.87 10.89
N PRO A 227 10.17 -8.67 10.37
CA PRO A 227 10.10 -7.42 11.13
C PRO A 227 8.62 -6.96 11.27
N HIS A 228 7.81 -7.79 11.95
CA HIS A 228 6.37 -7.62 12.12
C HIS A 228 6.01 -6.53 13.14
N TYR A 229 4.80 -5.98 13.02
CA TYR A 229 4.17 -5.16 14.06
C TYR A 229 3.88 -6.02 15.32
N PRO A 230 3.57 -5.41 16.47
CA PRO A 230 3.24 -6.18 17.67
C PRO A 230 2.12 -7.19 17.42
N LEU A 231 2.38 -8.47 17.73
CA LEU A 231 1.41 -9.56 17.61
C LEU A 231 0.53 -9.58 18.86
N THR A 232 -0.48 -8.73 18.89
CA THR A 232 -1.36 -8.53 20.07
C THR A 232 -2.58 -9.44 20.08
N ALA A 233 -2.90 -10.08 18.95
CA ALA A 233 -4.00 -11.02 18.88
C ALA A 233 -3.71 -12.27 19.74
N PRO A 234 -4.62 -12.69 20.61
CA PRO A 234 -4.43 -13.88 21.44
C PRO A 234 -4.55 -15.16 20.60
N GLY A 235 -4.20 -16.30 21.21
CA GLY A 235 -4.31 -17.61 20.53
C GLY A 235 -3.12 -17.98 19.67
N GLY A 236 -2.03 -17.20 19.73
CA GLY A 236 -0.78 -17.52 19.05
C GLY A 236 -0.80 -17.29 17.53
N THR A 237 -1.74 -16.53 17.01
CA THR A 237 -1.76 -16.11 15.60
C THR A 237 -0.73 -15.02 15.33
N ILE A 238 -0.44 -14.77 14.03
CA ILE A 238 0.43 -13.67 13.62
C ILE A 238 -0.35 -12.43 13.19
N ALA A 239 -1.63 -12.36 13.54
CA ALA A 239 -2.46 -11.19 13.28
C ALA A 239 -1.87 -9.93 13.93
N GLN A 240 -1.95 -8.84 13.22
CA GLN A 240 -1.31 -7.59 13.61
C GLN A 240 -2.09 -6.38 13.08
N SER A 241 -1.89 -5.23 13.71
CA SER A 241 -2.51 -3.99 13.28
C SER A 241 -1.58 -2.79 13.46
N PHE A 242 -1.71 -1.78 12.59
CA PHE A 242 -0.92 -0.57 12.62
C PHE A 242 -1.67 0.59 11.97
N THR A 243 -1.08 1.79 12.01
CA THR A 243 -1.69 3.01 11.48
C THR A 243 -0.72 3.74 10.58
N ILE A 244 -1.20 4.25 9.45
CA ILE A 244 -0.49 5.22 8.61
C ILE A 244 -1.38 6.46 8.51
N GLY A 245 -0.89 7.60 8.97
CA GLY A 245 -1.70 8.81 9.01
C GLY A 245 -3.01 8.60 9.78
N ARG A 246 -4.14 8.73 9.09
CA ARG A 246 -5.48 8.49 9.65
C ARG A 246 -6.13 7.18 9.14
N VAL A 247 -5.33 6.24 8.64
CA VAL A 247 -5.82 4.95 8.15
C VAL A 247 -5.40 3.84 9.08
N ARG A 248 -6.35 3.02 9.53
CA ARG A 248 -6.10 1.83 10.35
C ARG A 248 -5.96 0.60 9.47
N PHE A 249 -4.87 -0.13 9.62
CA PHE A 249 -4.62 -1.42 8.96
C PHE A 249 -4.80 -2.55 9.96
N ILE A 250 -5.56 -3.57 9.60
CA ILE A 250 -5.80 -4.78 10.39
C ILE A 250 -5.53 -5.98 9.50
N MET A 251 -4.51 -6.77 9.83
CA MET A 251 -4.08 -7.95 9.09
C MET A 251 -4.48 -9.20 9.86
N THR A 252 -5.27 -10.07 9.25
CA THR A 252 -5.80 -11.28 9.89
C THR A 252 -5.06 -12.52 9.43
N ASP A 253 -4.70 -13.38 10.38
CA ASP A 253 -4.10 -14.69 10.14
C ASP A 253 -5.21 -15.72 9.88
N LEU A 254 -5.32 -16.16 8.65
CA LEU A 254 -6.40 -17.03 8.19
C LEU A 254 -5.97 -18.51 8.09
N ARG A 255 -4.80 -18.88 8.63
CA ARG A 255 -4.26 -20.25 8.58
C ARG A 255 -4.07 -20.87 9.95
N SER A 256 -3.44 -20.17 10.90
CA SER A 256 -3.02 -20.74 12.20
C SER A 256 -4.14 -21.37 13.02
N ALA A 257 -5.35 -20.84 12.94
CA ALA A 257 -6.50 -21.30 13.71
C ALA A 257 -7.62 -21.86 12.82
N ALA A 258 -7.41 -21.93 11.51
CA ALA A 258 -8.40 -22.41 10.57
C ALA A 258 -8.74 -23.89 10.81
N MET A 259 -10.02 -24.20 10.85
CA MET A 259 -10.50 -25.57 10.85
C MET A 259 -10.45 -26.15 9.43
N ASP A 260 -10.61 -27.48 9.31
CA ASP A 260 -10.64 -28.16 8.03
C ASP A 260 -11.84 -27.66 7.18
N THR A 261 -11.57 -27.29 5.94
CA THR A 261 -12.57 -26.81 4.97
C THR A 261 -13.66 -27.83 4.68
N ASN A 262 -13.34 -29.13 4.76
CA ASN A 262 -14.28 -30.22 4.53
C ASN A 262 -15.30 -30.46 5.67
N LEU A 263 -15.09 -29.82 6.81
CA LEU A 263 -16.09 -29.86 7.88
C LEU A 263 -17.38 -29.18 7.42
N LYS A 264 -18.51 -29.78 7.81
CA LYS A 264 -19.83 -29.20 7.56
C LYS A 264 -19.95 -27.81 8.20
N GLU A 265 -20.61 -26.90 7.48
CA GLU A 265 -20.91 -25.57 8.03
C GLU A 265 -21.66 -25.61 9.34
N SER A 266 -21.20 -24.82 10.31
CA SER A 266 -21.80 -24.68 11.63
C SER A 266 -21.35 -23.36 12.27
N ALA A 267 -22.03 -22.94 13.32
CA ALA A 267 -21.65 -21.75 14.09
C ALA A 267 -20.27 -21.86 14.80
N THR A 268 -19.72 -23.06 14.91
CA THR A 268 -18.42 -23.32 15.53
C THR A 268 -17.30 -23.51 14.53
N LYS A 269 -17.61 -23.71 13.23
CA LYS A 269 -16.59 -23.79 12.19
C LYS A 269 -15.96 -22.40 11.98
N THR A 270 -14.65 -22.31 12.10
CA THR A 270 -13.96 -21.03 12.11
C THR A 270 -12.69 -21.04 11.27
N ARG A 271 -12.45 -19.94 10.57
CA ARG A 271 -11.22 -19.62 9.84
C ARG A 271 -10.24 -18.87 10.75
N MET A 272 -10.73 -17.90 11.51
CA MET A 272 -9.92 -17.06 12.38
C MET A 272 -9.62 -17.67 13.75
N GLY A 273 -10.43 -18.61 14.21
CA GLY A 273 -10.46 -19.02 15.60
C GLY A 273 -11.15 -17.98 16.50
N ALA A 274 -11.73 -18.44 17.62
CA ALA A 274 -12.55 -17.59 18.49
C ALA A 274 -11.77 -16.38 19.07
N SER A 275 -10.53 -16.62 19.49
CA SER A 275 -9.71 -15.58 20.14
C SER A 275 -9.32 -14.47 19.17
N GLN A 276 -8.86 -14.81 17.97
CA GLN A 276 -8.52 -13.80 16.96
C GLN A 276 -9.77 -13.08 16.45
N LYS A 277 -10.88 -13.80 16.25
CA LYS A 277 -12.14 -13.18 15.83
C LYS A 277 -12.63 -12.12 16.84
N THR A 278 -12.52 -12.40 18.13
CA THR A 278 -12.83 -11.44 19.19
C THR A 278 -11.91 -10.22 19.11
N TRP A 279 -10.60 -10.43 18.96
CA TRP A 279 -9.61 -9.37 18.77
C TRP A 279 -9.92 -8.53 17.53
N PHE A 280 -10.19 -9.17 16.38
CA PHE A 280 -10.51 -8.50 15.13
C PHE A 280 -11.76 -7.61 15.26
N LYS A 281 -12.82 -8.13 15.87
CA LYS A 281 -14.03 -7.35 16.16
C LYS A 281 -13.73 -6.15 17.06
N GLN A 282 -12.87 -6.31 18.06
CA GLN A 282 -12.48 -5.20 18.94
C GLN A 282 -11.61 -4.17 18.18
N GLU A 283 -10.71 -4.59 17.29
CA GLU A 283 -9.94 -3.68 16.45
C GLU A 283 -10.84 -2.85 15.53
N LEU A 284 -11.88 -3.44 14.96
CA LEU A 284 -12.88 -2.71 14.17
C LEU A 284 -13.62 -1.67 15.01
N ILE A 285 -14.05 -2.01 16.23
CA ILE A 285 -14.68 -1.08 17.18
C ILE A 285 -13.71 0.06 17.54
N ASN A 286 -12.46 -0.28 17.89
CA ASN A 286 -11.45 0.70 18.26
C ASN A 286 -11.17 1.68 17.10
N ALA A 287 -11.14 1.18 15.86
CA ALA A 287 -10.95 2.01 14.68
C ALA A 287 -12.15 2.93 14.43
N ARG A 288 -13.37 2.42 14.52
CA ARG A 288 -14.61 3.22 14.43
C ARG A 288 -14.64 4.32 15.51
N ASP A 289 -14.44 3.95 16.76
CA ASP A 289 -14.52 4.88 17.91
C ASP A 289 -13.34 5.86 17.94
N GLY A 290 -12.19 5.46 17.38
CA GLY A 290 -11.03 6.31 17.17
C GLY A 290 -11.20 7.32 16.01
N GLY A 291 -12.31 7.26 15.28
CA GLY A 291 -12.63 8.20 14.21
C GLY A 291 -11.74 8.04 12.98
N PHE A 292 -11.23 6.85 12.72
CA PHE A 292 -10.46 6.58 11.51
C PHE A 292 -11.37 6.65 10.28
N PRO A 293 -11.07 7.50 9.28
CA PRO A 293 -11.89 7.60 8.07
C PRO A 293 -11.77 6.37 7.16
N LEU A 294 -10.73 5.56 7.31
CA LEU A 294 -10.56 4.33 6.54
C LEU A 294 -9.96 3.22 7.40
N ILE A 295 -10.54 2.03 7.26
CA ILE A 295 -10.04 0.78 7.84
C ILE A 295 -9.67 -0.15 6.67
N VAL A 296 -8.40 -0.52 6.58
CA VAL A 296 -7.90 -1.48 5.58
C VAL A 296 -7.81 -2.84 6.27
N TRP A 297 -8.70 -3.74 5.91
CA TRP A 297 -8.64 -5.13 6.34
C TRP A 297 -7.85 -5.96 5.32
N VAL A 298 -6.72 -6.51 5.73
CA VAL A 298 -5.93 -7.43 4.89
C VAL A 298 -6.40 -8.84 5.18
N SER A 299 -7.07 -9.42 4.16
CA SER A 299 -7.50 -10.82 4.08
C SER A 299 -6.66 -11.50 3.00
N THR A 300 -5.97 -12.57 3.33
CA THR A 300 -5.06 -13.21 2.37
C THR A 300 -5.80 -13.94 1.24
N MET A 301 -7.11 -14.18 1.39
CA MET A 301 -7.91 -14.97 0.45
C MET A 301 -9.22 -14.27 0.05
N PRO A 302 -9.89 -14.74 -1.05
CA PRO A 302 -11.14 -14.19 -1.55
C PRO A 302 -12.29 -14.22 -0.54
N TRP A 303 -12.95 -13.06 -0.40
CA TRP A 303 -14.17 -12.89 0.39
C TRP A 303 -15.42 -13.30 -0.38
N ILE A 304 -15.46 -12.96 -1.68
CA ILE A 304 -16.65 -13.07 -2.53
C ILE A 304 -16.66 -14.40 -3.24
N ALA A 305 -17.56 -15.30 -2.84
CA ALA A 305 -17.88 -16.54 -3.53
C ALA A 305 -19.14 -17.16 -2.94
N PRO A 306 -19.91 -17.97 -3.70
CA PRO A 306 -20.99 -18.79 -3.17
C PRO A 306 -20.49 -19.75 -2.08
N ALA A 307 -21.27 -19.94 -1.02
CA ALA A 307 -20.94 -20.88 0.05
C ALA A 307 -20.70 -22.30 -0.50
N LYS A 308 -19.57 -22.91 -0.14
CA LYS A 308 -19.18 -24.23 -0.65
C LYS A 308 -18.28 -24.95 0.36
N VAL A 309 -18.72 -26.08 0.88
CA VAL A 309 -17.90 -26.96 1.73
C VAL A 309 -16.68 -27.45 0.96
N GLY A 310 -15.53 -27.46 1.58
CA GLY A 310 -14.25 -27.84 0.96
C GLY A 310 -13.56 -26.72 0.19
N ASP A 311 -14.15 -25.54 0.11
CA ASP A 311 -13.53 -24.38 -0.54
C ASP A 311 -12.51 -23.70 0.41
N ASP A 312 -11.32 -23.42 -0.08
CA ASP A 312 -10.27 -22.83 0.75
C ASP A 312 -10.34 -21.30 0.86
N THR A 313 -11.40 -20.68 0.35
CA THR A 313 -11.71 -19.26 0.53
C THR A 313 -12.69 -19.04 1.68
N TRP A 314 -13.17 -17.81 1.86
CA TRP A 314 -14.27 -17.51 2.79
C TRP A 314 -15.58 -18.25 2.44
N ALA A 315 -15.71 -18.78 1.23
CA ALA A 315 -16.84 -19.61 0.82
C ALA A 315 -16.96 -20.89 1.65
N GLY A 316 -15.84 -21.48 2.05
CA GLY A 316 -15.79 -22.65 2.92
C GLY A 316 -16.09 -22.37 4.40
N PHE A 317 -16.27 -21.09 4.78
CA PHE A 317 -16.56 -20.63 6.15
C PHE A 317 -17.72 -19.64 6.15
N ALA A 318 -18.77 -19.95 5.40
CA ALA A 318 -19.89 -19.05 5.14
C ALA A 318 -20.61 -18.58 6.42
N SER A 319 -20.71 -19.43 7.44
CA SER A 319 -21.32 -19.07 8.73
C SER A 319 -20.50 -17.98 9.45
N GLU A 320 -19.19 -18.12 9.51
CA GLU A 320 -18.30 -17.12 10.13
C GLU A 320 -18.25 -15.83 9.30
N ARG A 321 -18.22 -15.93 7.98
CA ARG A 321 -18.31 -14.77 7.07
C ARG A 321 -19.58 -13.95 7.33
N THR A 322 -20.73 -14.62 7.44
CA THR A 322 -22.01 -13.97 7.77
C THR A 322 -21.99 -13.36 9.18
N GLU A 323 -21.39 -14.04 10.16
CA GLU A 323 -21.24 -13.52 11.53
C GLU A 323 -20.42 -12.21 11.52
N ILE A 324 -19.32 -12.16 10.77
CA ILE A 324 -18.48 -10.96 10.66
C ILE A 324 -19.25 -9.84 9.94
N ALA A 325 -19.93 -10.14 8.84
CA ALA A 325 -20.72 -9.16 8.10
C ALA A 325 -21.87 -8.59 8.97
N ASN A 326 -22.58 -9.42 9.71
CA ASN A 326 -23.59 -8.97 10.68
C ASN A 326 -22.98 -8.06 11.75
N PHE A 327 -21.80 -8.41 12.28
CA PHE A 327 -21.11 -7.59 13.26
C PHE A 327 -20.74 -6.21 12.70
N ILE A 328 -20.23 -6.13 11.46
CA ILE A 328 -19.91 -4.88 10.77
C ILE A 328 -21.16 -4.01 10.65
N ARG A 329 -22.27 -4.57 10.15
CA ARG A 329 -23.57 -3.88 10.03
C ARG A 329 -24.08 -3.37 11.39
N ASP A 330 -24.16 -4.27 12.37
CA ASP A 330 -24.79 -3.98 13.66
C ASP A 330 -24.00 -2.92 14.45
N ASN A 331 -22.71 -2.81 14.21
CA ASN A 331 -21.83 -1.80 14.80
C ASN A 331 -21.62 -0.58 13.90
N ARG A 332 -22.27 -0.49 12.73
CA ARG A 332 -22.19 0.63 11.78
C ARG A 332 -20.76 0.99 11.40
N ILE A 333 -20.00 -0.01 10.97
CA ILE A 333 -18.62 0.14 10.51
C ILE A 333 -18.66 0.20 8.99
N GLU A 334 -18.73 1.41 8.42
CA GLU A 334 -19.08 1.64 6.99
C GLU A 334 -17.85 1.96 6.11
N ASN A 335 -16.66 2.06 6.69
CA ASN A 335 -15.45 2.57 6.04
C ASN A 335 -14.36 1.51 5.92
N ILE A 336 -14.74 0.26 5.67
CA ILE A 336 -13.81 -0.85 5.48
C ILE A 336 -13.56 -1.05 4.00
N VAL A 337 -12.27 -1.11 3.62
CA VAL A 337 -11.81 -1.70 2.37
C VAL A 337 -11.04 -2.98 2.67
N MET A 338 -11.30 -4.04 1.92
CA MET A 338 -10.57 -5.29 2.04
C MET A 338 -9.52 -5.41 0.93
N LEU A 339 -8.28 -5.76 1.31
CA LEU A 339 -7.25 -6.22 0.38
C LEU A 339 -7.20 -7.75 0.44
N ALA A 340 -7.28 -8.41 -0.71
CA ALA A 340 -7.33 -9.86 -0.79
C ALA A 340 -6.33 -10.42 -1.81
N GLY A 341 -5.75 -11.58 -1.47
CA GLY A 341 -4.78 -12.35 -2.25
C GLY A 341 -5.32 -13.68 -2.76
N ASP A 342 -4.44 -14.68 -2.91
CA ASP A 342 -4.70 -16.08 -3.26
C ASP A 342 -5.32 -16.30 -4.66
N MET A 343 -6.21 -15.46 -5.10
CA MET A 343 -6.66 -15.45 -6.48
C MET A 343 -5.55 -14.84 -7.37
N HIS A 344 -5.02 -15.61 -8.30
CA HIS A 344 -3.96 -15.13 -9.19
C HIS A 344 -4.53 -14.25 -10.31
N GLY A 345 -5.02 -13.09 -9.94
CA GLY A 345 -5.67 -12.15 -10.83
C GLY A 345 -5.94 -10.80 -10.18
N LEU A 346 -6.32 -9.83 -11.01
CA LEU A 346 -6.81 -8.53 -10.59
C LEU A 346 -8.33 -8.53 -10.59
N ALA A 347 -8.93 -8.01 -9.53
CA ALA A 347 -10.38 -7.73 -9.48
C ALA A 347 -10.67 -6.61 -8.48
N TYR A 348 -11.83 -5.97 -8.62
CA TYR A 348 -12.41 -5.22 -7.52
C TYR A 348 -13.93 -5.42 -7.47
N ASP A 349 -14.46 -5.26 -6.26
CA ASP A 349 -15.88 -5.15 -6.00
C ASP A 349 -16.14 -3.87 -5.21
N ASP A 350 -17.11 -3.09 -5.64
CA ASP A 350 -17.48 -1.80 -5.07
C ASP A 350 -18.50 -1.92 -3.92
N GLY A 351 -18.77 -3.14 -3.46
CA GLY A 351 -19.80 -3.46 -2.48
C GLY A 351 -21.01 -4.19 -3.06
N THR A 352 -21.11 -4.27 -4.39
CA THR A 352 -22.29 -4.87 -5.06
C THR A 352 -22.48 -6.35 -4.75
N HIS A 353 -21.38 -7.11 -4.59
CA HIS A 353 -21.44 -8.57 -4.42
C HIS A 353 -20.85 -9.05 -3.08
N SER A 354 -20.34 -8.13 -2.24
CA SER A 354 -19.58 -8.46 -1.04
C SER A 354 -20.40 -8.48 0.24
N ASP A 355 -21.70 -8.15 0.18
CA ASP A 355 -22.57 -8.07 1.35
C ASP A 355 -23.11 -9.45 1.74
N TYR A 356 -22.58 -9.99 2.82
CA TYR A 356 -22.98 -11.29 3.38
C TYR A 356 -23.73 -11.16 4.71
N ALA A 357 -24.13 -9.94 5.10
CA ALA A 357 -24.97 -9.76 6.29
C ALA A 357 -26.37 -10.31 6.05
N THR A 358 -26.97 -10.90 7.08
CA THR A 358 -28.35 -11.39 7.01
C THR A 358 -29.29 -10.22 6.76
N GLY A 359 -29.94 -10.21 5.59
CA GLY A 359 -30.78 -9.09 5.15
C GLY A 359 -30.01 -7.89 4.59
N GLY A 360 -28.70 -8.04 4.40
CA GLY A 360 -27.83 -6.99 3.85
C GLY A 360 -27.39 -5.93 4.87
N GLY A 361 -26.67 -4.93 4.39
CA GLY A 361 -26.26 -3.74 5.16
C GLY A 361 -24.79 -3.72 5.59
N ALA A 362 -23.92 -4.60 5.02
CA ALA A 362 -22.49 -4.58 5.23
C ALA A 362 -21.71 -4.76 3.91
N PRO A 363 -21.97 -3.95 2.88
CA PRO A 363 -21.18 -4.01 1.65
C PRO A 363 -19.73 -3.58 1.93
N LEU A 364 -18.75 -4.28 1.34
CA LEU A 364 -17.34 -3.97 1.46
C LEU A 364 -16.75 -3.67 0.08
N THR A 365 -15.95 -2.62 -0.05
CA THR A 365 -15.04 -2.52 -1.19
C THR A 365 -13.98 -3.60 -1.05
N VAL A 366 -13.85 -4.49 -2.04
CA VAL A 366 -12.86 -5.58 -2.05
C VAL A 366 -11.91 -5.40 -3.23
N LEU A 367 -10.61 -5.40 -2.96
CA LEU A 367 -9.56 -5.18 -3.95
C LEU A 367 -8.66 -6.41 -4.00
N HIS A 368 -8.55 -7.02 -5.18
CA HIS A 368 -7.66 -8.16 -5.43
C HIS A 368 -6.46 -7.75 -6.26
N ALA A 369 -5.27 -8.19 -5.86
CA ALA A 369 -4.05 -8.00 -6.63
C ALA A 369 -3.06 -9.14 -6.40
N ALA A 370 -2.99 -10.04 -7.37
CA ALA A 370 -2.06 -11.15 -7.52
C ALA A 370 -2.07 -11.60 -9.01
N ALA A 371 -1.20 -12.47 -9.49
CA ALA A 371 -0.02 -13.00 -8.83
C ALA A 371 1.21 -12.16 -9.15
N LEU A 372 2.14 -12.08 -8.19
CA LEU A 372 3.45 -11.50 -8.48
C LEU A 372 4.18 -12.30 -9.56
N THR A 373 4.26 -13.62 -9.39
CA THR A 373 4.98 -14.48 -10.34
C THR A 373 4.29 -15.83 -10.61
N SER A 374 3.30 -16.23 -9.80
CA SER A 374 2.63 -17.53 -9.96
C SER A 374 1.73 -17.58 -11.18
N GLU A 375 1.39 -18.80 -11.62
CA GLU A 375 0.54 -19.04 -12.79
C GLU A 375 -0.87 -18.44 -12.59
N PRO A 376 -1.51 -17.97 -13.67
CA PRO A 376 -2.85 -17.39 -13.60
C PRO A 376 -3.90 -18.33 -13.04
N SER A 377 -4.74 -17.85 -12.11
CA SER A 377 -5.94 -18.57 -11.66
C SER A 377 -7.03 -17.58 -11.23
N ALA A 378 -8.29 -17.98 -11.38
CA ALA A 378 -9.43 -17.21 -10.91
C ALA A 378 -10.11 -17.94 -9.76
N LYS A 379 -10.38 -17.23 -8.67
CA LYS A 379 -11.11 -17.73 -7.51
C LYS A 379 -12.19 -16.73 -7.11
N GLY A 380 -13.33 -17.21 -6.62
CA GLY A 380 -14.41 -16.34 -6.13
C GLY A 380 -15.18 -15.60 -7.23
N GLY A 381 -15.84 -14.54 -6.85
CA GLY A 381 -16.72 -13.72 -7.67
C GLY A 381 -18.21 -14.07 -7.52
N PRO A 382 -19.09 -13.33 -8.22
CA PRO A 382 -18.76 -12.30 -9.21
C PRO A 382 -18.15 -11.04 -8.58
N TYR A 383 -17.43 -10.26 -9.38
CA TYR A 383 -16.83 -8.99 -9.00
C TYR A 383 -17.40 -7.86 -9.88
N THR A 384 -17.38 -6.61 -9.41
CA THR A 384 -17.76 -5.44 -10.21
C THR A 384 -16.88 -5.32 -11.46
N ALA A 385 -15.57 -5.60 -11.33
CA ALA A 385 -14.66 -5.71 -12.48
C ALA A 385 -13.60 -6.78 -12.24
N GLY A 386 -13.29 -7.50 -13.29
CA GLY A 386 -12.48 -8.72 -13.26
C GLY A 386 -13.36 -9.98 -13.05
N PRO A 387 -12.77 -11.14 -12.66
CA PRO A 387 -11.33 -11.33 -12.46
C PRO A 387 -10.55 -11.24 -13.77
N LEU A 388 -9.33 -10.68 -13.72
CA LEU A 388 -8.35 -10.69 -14.80
C LEU A 388 -7.19 -11.59 -14.38
N PRO A 389 -7.26 -12.91 -14.62
CA PRO A 389 -6.19 -13.84 -14.24
C PRO A 389 -4.88 -13.47 -14.94
N GLY A 390 -3.78 -13.53 -14.22
CA GLY A 390 -2.48 -13.17 -14.78
C GLY A 390 -1.35 -13.30 -13.78
N SER A 391 -0.14 -13.32 -14.32
CA SER A 391 1.11 -13.18 -13.59
C SER A 391 1.67 -11.78 -13.80
N GLN A 392 2.68 -11.39 -13.03
CA GLN A 392 3.31 -10.06 -13.06
C GLN A 392 2.30 -8.93 -12.75
N GLN A 393 1.44 -9.17 -11.78
CA GLN A 393 0.37 -8.26 -11.37
C GLN A 393 0.56 -7.79 -9.91
N TYR A 394 0.15 -6.55 -9.65
CA TYR A 394 0.16 -5.95 -8.32
C TYR A 394 -0.87 -4.83 -8.22
N GLY A 395 -1.24 -4.47 -7.00
CA GLY A 395 -2.13 -3.37 -6.69
C GLY A 395 -1.39 -2.16 -6.14
N ILE A 396 -1.87 -0.98 -6.48
CA ILE A 396 -1.51 0.29 -5.82
C ILE A 396 -2.79 0.83 -5.18
N LEU A 397 -2.71 1.13 -3.89
CA LEU A 397 -3.73 1.89 -3.17
C LEU A 397 -3.15 3.25 -2.81
N GLU A 398 -3.74 4.30 -3.36
CA GLU A 398 -3.45 5.69 -3.01
C GLU A 398 -4.54 6.21 -2.08
N VAL A 399 -4.11 6.83 -1.00
CA VAL A 399 -4.97 7.51 -0.04
C VAL A 399 -4.72 9.00 -0.16
N PHE A 400 -5.77 9.77 -0.38
CA PHE A 400 -5.75 11.22 -0.46
C PHE A 400 -6.49 11.78 0.75
N ASP A 401 -5.73 12.37 1.66
CA ASP A 401 -6.22 12.87 2.95
C ASP A 401 -5.98 14.39 3.04
N ASN A 402 -7.03 15.16 2.88
CA ASN A 402 -7.02 16.61 3.03
C ASN A 402 -7.36 17.08 4.46
N GLY A 403 -7.56 16.15 5.41
CA GLY A 403 -7.89 16.44 6.80
C GLY A 403 -9.38 16.61 7.10
N GLY A 404 -10.29 16.43 6.11
CA GLY A 404 -11.73 16.39 6.31
C GLY A 404 -12.20 15.13 7.07
N ALA A 405 -13.51 14.95 7.17
CA ALA A 405 -14.10 13.77 7.81
C ALA A 405 -13.90 12.49 7.00
N SER A 406 -13.62 12.61 5.71
CA SER A 406 -13.40 11.52 4.76
C SER A 406 -11.99 11.55 4.16
N VAL A 407 -11.58 10.43 3.61
CA VAL A 407 -10.44 10.27 2.72
C VAL A 407 -10.91 9.70 1.39
N ALA A 408 -10.34 10.18 0.29
CA ALA A 408 -10.54 9.53 -0.99
C ALA A 408 -9.44 8.52 -1.25
N CYS A 409 -9.78 7.49 -2.01
CA CYS A 409 -8.89 6.39 -2.31
C CYS A 409 -8.94 6.06 -3.79
N ARG A 410 -7.81 5.70 -4.36
CA ARG A 410 -7.72 5.14 -5.70
C ARG A 410 -7.02 3.80 -5.67
N PHE A 411 -7.69 2.79 -6.17
CA PHE A 411 -7.08 1.50 -6.48
C PHE A 411 -6.68 1.46 -7.96
N GLN A 412 -5.47 0.98 -8.21
CA GLN A 412 -4.98 0.64 -9.53
C GLN A 412 -4.48 -0.81 -9.53
N GLY A 413 -5.18 -1.69 -10.22
CA GLY A 413 -4.69 -3.03 -10.55
C GLY A 413 -3.77 -2.93 -11.77
N LYS A 414 -2.50 -3.28 -11.61
CA LYS A 414 -1.46 -3.10 -12.61
C LYS A 414 -0.87 -4.41 -13.08
N LYS A 415 -0.48 -4.48 -14.34
CA LYS A 415 0.30 -5.57 -14.92
C LYS A 415 1.54 -4.99 -15.57
N VAL A 416 2.68 -5.62 -15.31
CA VAL A 416 3.97 -5.19 -15.87
C VAL A 416 3.90 -5.14 -17.39
N ASN A 417 4.47 -4.08 -17.98
CA ASN A 417 4.49 -3.78 -19.43
C ASN A 417 3.11 -3.52 -20.06
N GLU A 418 2.00 -3.73 -19.34
CA GLU A 418 0.65 -3.45 -19.83
C GLU A 418 -0.02 -2.28 -19.11
N GLY A 419 0.58 -1.75 -18.03
CA GLY A 419 0.09 -0.60 -17.28
C GLY A 419 -1.11 -0.92 -16.37
N THR A 420 -1.95 0.08 -16.13
CA THR A 420 -3.14 -0.05 -15.29
C THR A 420 -4.24 -0.80 -16.04
N LYS A 421 -4.69 -1.91 -15.48
CA LYS A 421 -5.77 -2.76 -16.02
C LYS A 421 -7.11 -2.47 -15.36
N LEU A 422 -7.09 -2.16 -14.07
CA LEU A 422 -8.27 -1.78 -13.29
C LEU A 422 -8.00 -0.47 -12.56
N ASN A 423 -9.00 0.40 -12.50
CA ASN A 423 -8.95 1.65 -11.76
C ASN A 423 -10.30 1.84 -11.06
N HIS A 424 -10.27 2.03 -9.74
CA HIS A 424 -11.48 2.25 -8.94
C HIS A 424 -11.24 3.35 -7.92
N ILE A 425 -12.15 4.31 -7.85
CA ILE A 425 -12.11 5.42 -6.90
C ILE A 425 -13.25 5.23 -5.91
N PHE A 426 -12.92 5.33 -4.64
CA PHE A 426 -13.88 5.21 -3.54
C PHE A 426 -13.47 6.15 -2.39
N SER A 427 -14.33 6.30 -1.39
CA SER A 427 -14.02 7.11 -0.21
C SER A 427 -14.35 6.34 1.06
N GLY A 428 -13.59 6.64 2.12
CA GLY A 428 -13.90 6.22 3.48
C GLY A 428 -14.21 7.45 4.34
N SER A 429 -15.16 7.31 5.27
CA SER A 429 -15.54 8.40 6.18
C SER A 429 -15.58 7.89 7.62
N ALA A 430 -15.14 8.71 8.56
CA ALA A 430 -15.26 8.37 9.98
C ALA A 430 -16.72 8.16 10.38
N ALA A 431 -16.99 7.26 11.32
CA ALA A 431 -18.33 6.95 11.79
C ALA A 431 -19.07 8.23 12.25
N GLY A 432 -20.29 8.43 11.77
CA GLY A 432 -21.09 9.61 12.06
C GLY A 432 -20.75 10.85 11.23
N ALA A 433 -19.74 10.79 10.37
CA ALA A 433 -19.47 11.84 9.41
C ALA A 433 -20.52 11.78 8.28
N LYS A 434 -21.36 12.78 8.20
CA LYS A 434 -22.28 12.95 7.06
C LYS A 434 -21.58 13.81 6.01
N ASP A 435 -20.63 13.25 5.31
CA ASP A 435 -20.06 13.88 4.11
C ASP A 435 -20.80 13.35 2.87
N HIS A 436 -21.88 14.00 2.53
CA HIS A 436 -22.42 13.91 1.17
C HIS A 436 -21.67 14.94 0.32
N ALA A 437 -20.47 14.60 -0.13
CA ALA A 437 -19.74 15.44 -1.07
C ALA A 437 -20.20 15.11 -2.48
N ILE A 438 -20.56 16.14 -3.26
CA ILE A 438 -20.64 16.01 -4.71
C ILE A 438 -19.18 15.91 -5.19
N VAL A 439 -18.78 14.74 -5.63
CA VAL A 439 -17.39 14.48 -6.08
C VAL A 439 -17.09 15.20 -7.39
N ASN A 440 -18.11 15.38 -8.23
CA ASN A 440 -18.00 16.05 -9.53
C ASN A 440 -19.34 16.69 -9.95
N ILE A 441 -19.25 17.89 -10.55
CA ILE A 441 -20.31 18.51 -11.34
C ILE A 441 -19.76 18.66 -12.75
N SER A 442 -20.47 18.15 -13.75
CA SER A 442 -20.05 18.23 -15.16
C SER A 442 -21.19 18.72 -16.01
N THR A 443 -20.96 19.75 -16.82
CA THR A 443 -21.95 20.38 -17.70
C THR A 443 -21.35 20.62 -19.07
N LEU A 444 -21.89 19.97 -20.09
CA LEU A 444 -21.59 20.26 -21.50
C LEU A 444 -22.59 21.29 -22.04
N ALA A 445 -22.11 22.41 -22.55
CA ALA A 445 -22.95 23.45 -23.16
C ALA A 445 -22.30 24.03 -24.41
N ARG A 446 -23.10 24.68 -25.26
CA ARG A 446 -22.65 25.37 -26.45
C ARG A 446 -22.67 26.89 -26.23
N ILE A 447 -21.56 27.54 -26.49
CA ILE A 447 -21.47 29.00 -26.66
C ILE A 447 -21.92 29.32 -28.08
N SER A 448 -23.08 29.96 -28.22
CA SER A 448 -23.76 30.18 -29.50
C SER A 448 -23.65 31.63 -30.00
N ALA A 449 -23.23 32.53 -29.12
CA ALA A 449 -22.94 33.94 -29.44
C ALA A 449 -21.65 34.36 -28.70
N ALA A 450 -20.98 35.41 -29.18
CA ALA A 450 -19.71 35.87 -28.63
C ALA A 450 -19.80 36.38 -27.17
N ASP A 451 -21.00 36.81 -26.76
CA ASP A 451 -21.32 37.28 -25.40
C ASP A 451 -21.97 36.20 -24.51
N ASP A 452 -22.25 35.03 -25.07
CA ASP A 452 -22.80 33.92 -24.29
C ASP A 452 -21.83 33.50 -23.15
N THR A 453 -22.47 33.12 -22.05
CA THR A 453 -21.73 32.67 -20.84
C THR A 453 -22.36 31.39 -20.30
N LEU A 454 -21.57 30.34 -20.20
CA LEU A 454 -21.93 29.15 -19.41
C LEU A 454 -21.71 29.48 -17.93
N VAL A 455 -22.77 29.34 -17.12
CA VAL A 455 -22.70 29.62 -15.68
C VAL A 455 -23.07 28.36 -14.90
N SER A 456 -22.27 28.04 -13.89
CA SER A 456 -22.56 26.98 -12.93
C SER A 456 -22.24 27.43 -11.52
N GLY A 457 -23.07 27.04 -10.56
CA GLY A 457 -22.87 27.35 -9.15
C GLY A 457 -22.58 26.07 -8.33
N PHE A 458 -21.78 26.22 -7.29
CA PHE A 458 -21.56 25.17 -6.29
C PHE A 458 -21.40 25.77 -4.89
N VAL A 459 -21.63 24.95 -3.87
CA VAL A 459 -21.52 25.36 -2.47
C VAL A 459 -20.53 24.44 -1.77
N ILE A 460 -19.58 25.05 -1.07
CA ILE A 460 -18.71 24.35 -0.13
C ILE A 460 -19.35 24.45 1.26
N SER A 461 -19.73 23.31 1.81
CA SER A 461 -20.29 23.19 3.15
C SER A 461 -19.24 22.74 4.16
N GLY A 462 -19.53 22.90 5.45
CA GLY A 462 -18.64 22.50 6.55
C GLY A 462 -17.84 23.66 7.14
N ALA A 463 -16.81 23.36 7.92
CA ALA A 463 -16.01 24.35 8.67
C ALA A 463 -14.59 24.55 8.10
N SER A 464 -14.14 23.72 7.17
CA SER A 464 -12.79 23.72 6.61
C SER A 464 -12.77 24.06 5.12
N ASN A 465 -11.63 24.57 4.65
CA ASN A 465 -11.40 24.79 3.22
C ASN A 465 -11.41 23.44 2.47
N ARG A 466 -11.89 23.50 1.21
CA ARG A 466 -11.84 22.38 0.27
C ARG A 466 -10.93 22.71 -0.91
N SER A 467 -10.11 21.77 -1.32
CA SER A 467 -9.38 21.86 -2.57
C SER A 467 -10.27 21.45 -3.72
N VAL A 468 -10.40 22.30 -4.72
CA VAL A 468 -11.22 22.03 -5.90
C VAL A 468 -10.38 22.14 -7.17
N LEU A 469 -10.68 21.26 -8.13
CA LEU A 469 -10.25 21.36 -9.52
C LEU A 469 -11.44 21.87 -10.34
N ILE A 470 -11.24 22.94 -11.10
CA ILE A 470 -12.25 23.50 -11.99
C ILE A 470 -11.67 23.51 -13.40
N ARG A 471 -12.37 22.94 -14.38
CA ARG A 471 -11.91 22.87 -15.76
C ARG A 471 -12.96 23.37 -16.71
N ALA A 472 -12.53 24.12 -17.73
CA ALA A 472 -13.33 24.45 -18.90
C ALA A 472 -12.61 23.88 -20.13
N ILE A 473 -13.19 22.81 -20.68
CA ILE A 473 -12.61 22.02 -21.75
C ILE A 473 -13.25 22.41 -23.07
N GLY A 474 -12.43 22.78 -24.04
CA GLY A 474 -12.84 23.07 -25.41
C GLY A 474 -12.00 22.24 -26.40
N PRO A 475 -10.76 22.62 -26.73
CA PRO A 475 -9.95 21.93 -27.74
C PRO A 475 -9.80 20.42 -27.51
N THR A 476 -9.59 19.98 -26.27
CA THR A 476 -9.46 18.55 -25.94
C THR A 476 -10.72 17.75 -26.25
N LEU A 477 -11.92 18.35 -26.31
CA LEU A 477 -13.17 17.66 -26.68
C LEU A 477 -13.13 17.08 -28.11
N ALA A 478 -12.30 17.61 -28.98
CA ALA A 478 -12.14 17.08 -30.35
C ALA A 478 -11.64 15.63 -30.33
N ALA A 479 -10.81 15.25 -29.38
CA ALA A 479 -10.34 13.86 -29.18
C ALA A 479 -11.48 12.90 -28.78
N PHE A 480 -12.59 13.44 -28.27
CA PHE A 480 -13.80 12.70 -27.90
C PHE A 480 -14.92 12.80 -28.95
N GLY A 481 -14.59 13.29 -30.17
CA GLY A 481 -15.50 13.34 -31.30
C GLY A 481 -16.43 14.56 -31.36
N VAL A 482 -16.22 15.57 -30.51
CA VAL A 482 -16.97 16.84 -30.55
C VAL A 482 -16.43 17.70 -31.70
N LYS A 483 -17.19 17.82 -32.79
CA LYS A 483 -16.74 18.47 -34.05
C LYS A 483 -16.58 19.98 -33.94
N GLU A 484 -17.38 20.62 -33.08
CA GLU A 484 -17.42 22.07 -32.91
C GLU A 484 -17.12 22.42 -31.45
N ALA A 485 -15.88 22.11 -31.02
CA ALA A 485 -15.42 22.48 -29.71
C ALA A 485 -15.03 23.96 -29.63
N LEU A 486 -15.26 24.61 -28.49
CA LEU A 486 -14.88 26.01 -28.25
C LEU A 486 -13.34 26.12 -28.30
N ALA A 487 -12.81 27.02 -29.14
CA ALA A 487 -11.38 27.09 -29.42
C ALA A 487 -10.56 27.62 -28.23
N GLN A 488 -11.15 28.56 -27.44
CA GLN A 488 -10.49 29.13 -26.26
C GLN A 488 -11.51 29.41 -25.16
N PRO A 489 -11.82 28.42 -24.28
CA PRO A 489 -12.65 28.66 -23.11
C PRO A 489 -11.87 29.49 -22.09
N VAL A 490 -12.47 30.58 -21.59
CA VAL A 490 -11.94 31.37 -20.48
C VAL A 490 -12.81 31.13 -19.27
N LEU A 491 -12.15 30.62 -18.20
CA LEU A 491 -12.78 30.27 -16.94
C LEU A 491 -12.59 31.38 -15.92
N SER A 492 -13.66 31.80 -15.26
CA SER A 492 -13.64 32.76 -14.15
C SER A 492 -14.42 32.20 -12.96
N LEU A 493 -13.81 32.25 -11.78
CA LEU A 493 -14.42 31.84 -10.51
C LEU A 493 -14.78 33.06 -9.69
N PHE A 494 -16.03 33.09 -9.23
CA PHE A 494 -16.60 34.19 -8.45
C PHE A 494 -16.95 33.75 -7.03
N ARG A 495 -16.83 34.68 -6.08
CA ARG A 495 -17.47 34.62 -4.76
C ARG A 495 -18.34 35.87 -4.61
N GLY A 496 -19.68 35.70 -4.63
CA GLY A 496 -20.59 36.81 -4.86
C GLY A 496 -20.34 37.46 -6.23
N ASP A 497 -20.19 38.78 -6.27
CA ASP A 497 -19.92 39.53 -7.52
C ASP A 497 -18.40 39.70 -7.80
N GLN A 498 -17.54 39.17 -6.95
CA GLN A 498 -16.10 39.34 -7.07
C GLN A 498 -15.45 38.14 -7.79
N VAL A 499 -14.68 38.41 -8.84
CA VAL A 499 -13.78 37.41 -9.46
C VAL A 499 -12.62 37.13 -8.51
N ILE A 500 -12.48 35.90 -8.07
CA ILE A 500 -11.39 35.47 -7.16
C ILE A 500 -10.27 34.68 -7.86
N ALA A 501 -10.56 34.14 -9.06
CA ALA A 501 -9.57 33.51 -9.92
C ALA A 501 -10.06 33.47 -11.37
N SER A 502 -9.12 33.43 -12.32
CA SER A 502 -9.42 33.25 -13.75
C SER A 502 -8.27 32.52 -14.43
N ASN A 503 -8.61 31.74 -15.47
CA ASN A 503 -7.64 31.10 -16.35
C ASN A 503 -8.17 31.13 -17.78
N SER A 504 -7.31 31.48 -18.74
CA SER A 504 -7.65 31.56 -20.17
C SER A 504 -6.90 30.55 -21.05
N SER A 505 -5.99 29.83 -20.46
CA SER A 505 -5.28 28.71 -21.10
C SER A 505 -4.42 28.02 -20.03
N TRP A 506 -4.30 26.74 -20.07
CA TRP A 506 -3.29 26.05 -19.28
C TRP A 506 -1.92 26.00 -19.98
N ALA A 507 -1.88 26.28 -21.29
CA ALA A 507 -0.64 26.45 -22.04
C ALA A 507 0.23 27.57 -21.44
N GLY A 508 1.50 27.34 -21.34
CA GLY A 508 2.46 28.30 -20.81
C GLY A 508 2.53 28.38 -19.29
N MET A 509 1.90 27.48 -18.57
CA MET A 509 2.14 27.31 -17.13
C MET A 509 3.60 26.94 -16.85
N THR A 510 4.11 27.33 -15.69
CA THR A 510 5.43 26.87 -15.24
C THR A 510 5.39 25.34 -15.02
N ARG A 511 6.53 24.69 -15.16
CA ARG A 511 6.62 23.23 -14.92
C ARG A 511 6.03 22.82 -13.57
N ALA A 512 6.31 23.57 -12.51
CA ALA A 512 5.75 23.28 -11.19
C ALA A 512 4.22 23.41 -11.16
N ALA A 513 3.64 24.41 -11.85
CA ALA A 513 2.20 24.57 -11.94
C ALA A 513 1.56 23.44 -12.78
N THR A 514 2.22 23.02 -13.86
CA THR A 514 1.78 21.88 -14.67
C THR A 514 1.77 20.58 -13.86
N GLU A 515 2.80 20.31 -13.07
CA GLU A 515 2.88 19.12 -12.20
C GLU A 515 1.74 19.11 -11.16
N VAL A 516 1.44 20.24 -10.52
CA VAL A 516 0.29 20.39 -9.59
C VAL A 516 -1.02 20.12 -10.29
N MET A 517 -1.18 20.61 -11.51
CA MET A 517 -2.40 20.42 -12.28
C MET A 517 -2.59 18.97 -12.73
N LEU A 518 -1.52 18.30 -13.18
CA LEU A 518 -1.54 16.90 -13.55
C LEU A 518 -1.83 15.99 -12.36
N ASP A 519 -1.26 16.29 -11.18
CA ASP A 519 -1.62 15.61 -9.93
C ASP A 519 -3.11 15.78 -9.60
N ALA A 520 -3.63 16.98 -9.78
CA ALA A 520 -5.05 17.25 -9.54
C ALA A 520 -5.95 16.48 -10.52
N PHE A 521 -5.58 16.35 -11.80
CA PHE A 521 -6.33 15.53 -12.76
C PHE A 521 -6.35 14.06 -12.35
N ASP A 522 -5.19 13.54 -11.97
CA ASP A 522 -5.05 12.14 -11.53
C ASP A 522 -5.87 11.88 -10.25
N ARG A 523 -5.83 12.78 -9.28
CA ARG A 523 -6.61 12.69 -8.02
C ARG A 523 -8.12 12.77 -8.27
N ALA A 524 -8.54 13.63 -9.18
CA ALA A 524 -9.94 13.77 -9.57
C ALA A 524 -10.46 12.61 -10.44
N GLY A 525 -9.59 11.74 -10.96
CA GLY A 525 -9.95 10.80 -12.01
C GLY A 525 -10.35 11.47 -13.33
N ALA A 526 -9.93 12.72 -13.52
CA ALA A 526 -10.26 13.50 -14.69
C ALA A 526 -9.33 13.16 -15.87
N PHE A 527 -9.87 13.04 -17.08
CA PHE A 527 -9.02 12.76 -18.25
C PHE A 527 -8.00 13.89 -18.46
N ARG A 528 -6.83 13.54 -19.00
CA ARG A 528 -5.77 14.51 -19.29
C ARG A 528 -6.16 15.37 -20.50
N LEU A 529 -5.71 16.62 -20.50
CA LEU A 529 -5.80 17.47 -21.67
C LEU A 529 -4.90 16.95 -22.78
N VAL A 530 -5.23 17.26 -24.04
CA VAL A 530 -4.61 16.63 -25.22
C VAL A 530 -3.11 16.86 -25.28
N ASP A 531 -2.63 18.04 -24.90
CA ASP A 531 -1.23 18.39 -24.78
C ASP A 531 -1.02 19.64 -23.91
N GLU A 532 0.24 19.97 -23.59
CA GLU A 532 0.61 21.12 -22.75
C GLU A 532 0.45 22.48 -23.46
N THR A 533 0.15 22.50 -24.76
CA THR A 533 -0.08 23.71 -25.55
C THR A 533 -1.56 23.99 -25.77
N SER A 534 -2.43 23.12 -25.28
CA SER A 534 -3.88 23.26 -25.39
C SER A 534 -4.39 24.56 -24.76
N ARG A 535 -5.40 25.16 -25.39
CA ARG A 535 -6.09 26.34 -24.88
C ARG A 535 -7.25 26.04 -23.94
N ASP A 536 -7.38 24.81 -23.47
CA ASP A 536 -8.30 24.47 -22.39
C ASP A 536 -7.93 25.25 -21.13
N SER A 537 -8.88 25.52 -20.25
CA SER A 537 -8.66 26.26 -19.02
C SER A 537 -8.82 25.38 -17.79
N SER A 538 -7.95 25.57 -16.79
CA SER A 538 -7.99 24.79 -15.57
C SER A 538 -7.48 25.59 -14.35
N LEU A 539 -8.12 25.39 -13.19
CA LEU A 539 -7.75 26.00 -11.92
C LEU A 539 -7.75 24.94 -10.82
N VAL A 540 -6.76 24.98 -9.94
CA VAL A 540 -6.75 24.26 -8.66
C VAL A 540 -6.69 25.26 -7.54
N MET A 541 -7.65 25.22 -6.61
CA MET A 541 -7.75 26.20 -5.53
C MET A 541 -8.24 25.57 -4.23
N SER A 542 -7.77 26.11 -3.12
CA SER A 542 -8.31 25.85 -1.78
C SER A 542 -9.34 26.94 -1.46
N LEU A 543 -10.61 26.56 -1.36
CA LEU A 543 -11.74 27.45 -1.15
C LEU A 543 -12.35 27.28 0.24
N ALA A 544 -12.66 28.37 0.92
CA ALA A 544 -13.36 28.37 2.20
C ALA A 544 -14.84 27.99 2.00
N PRO A 545 -15.56 27.55 3.06
CA PRO A 545 -17.01 27.36 3.01
C PRO A 545 -17.72 28.59 2.48
N GLY A 546 -18.70 28.37 1.58
CA GLY A 546 -19.44 29.43 0.94
C GLY A 546 -19.97 29.05 -0.45
N SER A 547 -20.71 30.00 -1.08
CA SER A 547 -21.26 29.84 -2.42
C SER A 547 -20.31 30.41 -3.47
N TYR A 548 -20.14 29.69 -4.56
CA TYR A 548 -19.24 30.02 -5.66
C TYR A 548 -19.97 29.90 -7.00
N THR A 549 -19.57 30.74 -7.94
CA THR A 549 -20.08 30.70 -9.32
C THR A 549 -18.92 30.61 -10.29
N VAL A 550 -19.00 29.68 -11.22
CA VAL A 550 -18.06 29.55 -12.32
C VAL A 550 -18.71 30.07 -13.58
N GLN A 551 -18.00 30.89 -14.32
CA GLN A 551 -18.37 31.34 -15.64
C GLN A 551 -17.35 30.89 -16.68
N VAL A 552 -17.84 30.43 -17.83
CA VAL A 552 -17.01 30.12 -19.01
C VAL A 552 -17.51 30.96 -20.19
N LYS A 553 -16.58 31.68 -20.83
CA LYS A 553 -16.80 32.49 -22.02
C LYS A 553 -15.82 32.11 -23.12
N SER A 554 -16.12 32.54 -24.36
CA SER A 554 -15.13 32.50 -25.44
C SER A 554 -14.06 33.57 -25.22
N GLY A 555 -12.77 33.19 -25.32
CA GLY A 555 -11.64 34.12 -25.23
C GLY A 555 -11.25 34.75 -26.57
N ASP A 556 -11.74 34.21 -27.68
CA ASP A 556 -11.39 34.62 -29.05
C ASP A 556 -12.64 34.84 -29.92
N ALA A 557 -13.80 34.97 -29.29
CA ALA A 557 -15.10 35.09 -29.94
C ALA A 557 -15.50 33.90 -30.83
N SER A 558 -14.76 32.77 -30.75
CA SER A 558 -15.19 31.53 -31.39
C SER A 558 -16.47 30.99 -30.76
N LEU A 559 -17.22 30.22 -31.54
CA LEU A 559 -18.45 29.56 -31.10
C LEU A 559 -18.16 28.05 -31.01
N GLY A 560 -18.81 27.39 -30.05
CA GLY A 560 -18.57 25.93 -29.92
C GLY A 560 -18.96 25.36 -28.56
N SER A 561 -18.82 24.05 -28.44
CA SER A 561 -19.16 23.33 -27.22
C SER A 561 -17.98 23.39 -26.22
N THR A 562 -18.31 23.60 -24.97
CA THR A 562 -17.35 23.53 -23.85
C THR A 562 -17.92 22.67 -22.74
N LEU A 563 -17.05 21.90 -22.10
CA LEU A 563 -17.34 21.08 -20.92
C LEU A 563 -16.81 21.79 -19.69
N LEU A 564 -17.70 22.21 -18.82
CA LEU A 564 -17.33 22.73 -17.48
C LEU A 564 -17.42 21.62 -16.46
N GLU A 565 -16.34 21.44 -15.70
CA GLU A 565 -16.26 20.45 -14.64
C GLU A 565 -15.74 21.09 -13.35
N VAL A 566 -16.32 20.68 -12.23
CA VAL A 566 -15.87 21.05 -10.87
C VAL A 566 -15.73 19.77 -10.08
N TYR A 567 -14.53 19.50 -9.58
CA TYR A 567 -14.21 18.34 -8.77
C TYR A 567 -13.85 18.78 -7.36
N ASP A 568 -14.39 18.11 -6.34
CA ASP A 568 -13.83 18.15 -4.99
C ASP A 568 -12.58 17.28 -4.98
N LEU A 569 -11.42 17.89 -4.71
CA LEU A 569 -10.17 17.14 -4.62
C LEU A 569 -10.02 16.59 -3.21
N PRO A 570 -9.74 15.28 -3.11
CA PRO A 570 -9.50 14.63 -1.82
C PRO A 570 -8.21 15.13 -1.15
#